data_e383cbc70eb571541ab090aadcea7b7b
#
_entry.id   e383cbc70eb571541ab090aadcea7b7b
#
_cell.length_a   1.000
_cell.length_b   1.000
_cell.length_c   1.000
_cell.angle_alpha   90.00
_cell.angle_beta   90.00
_cell.angle_gamma   90.00
#
_symmetry.space_group_name_H-M   'P 1'
#
loop_
_entity.id
_entity.type
_entity.pdbx_description
1 polymer ?
#
loop_
_entity_poly.entity_id
_entity_poly.type
_entity_poly.pdbx_seq_one_letter_code
_entity_poly.pdbx_strand_id
1 'polypeptide(L)'
;MLSNNTEFKKLLLLHGKDRRKRTMELELSNSPNLISSIDNKIDLEEKTIESARNELSLLETKSNSLENEIDSLSDQISRLKNKQLEVKKNEEYQALSNEISCTQKQQSSLEDEQLQILIKLDDARETLKIAQDKISKKIELLQNEKSQLLDRIDDLKNEISKLDLEIIDSTKDVDNSILASYEQTKKIVSRPPYIAPLNEQKCTGCNLRVSNDVVSSVLVEQKLTQCDQCGRIVYCER
;
A
#
# COMPACT_ATOMS: atom_id res chain seq x y z
N MET A 1 4.40 6.79 50.58
CA MET A 1 3.92 6.07 49.38
C MET A 1 5.05 5.97 48.40
N LEU A 2 5.15 4.82 47.69
CA LEU A 2 6.16 4.60 46.64
C LEU A 2 6.14 5.74 45.61
N SER A 3 4.97 6.22 45.22
CA SER A 3 4.79 7.34 44.29
C SER A 3 5.42 8.66 44.73
N ASN A 4 5.69 8.84 46.01
CA ASN A 4 6.36 10.02 46.55
C ASN A 4 7.86 9.85 46.72
N ASN A 5 8.37 8.62 46.55
CA ASN A 5 9.81 8.35 46.64
C ASN A 5 10.51 8.91 45.41
N THR A 6 11.56 9.71 45.64
CA THR A 6 12.35 10.34 44.55
C THR A 6 12.96 9.31 43.62
N GLU A 7 13.45 8.20 44.16
CA GLU A 7 14.05 7.12 43.34
C GLU A 7 13.00 6.41 42.45
N PHE A 8 11.78 6.19 42.97
CA PHE A 8 10.70 5.62 42.19
C PHE A 8 10.22 6.59 41.11
N LYS A 9 10.23 7.91 41.35
CA LYS A 9 9.92 8.91 40.31
C LYS A 9 10.94 8.88 39.17
N LYS A 10 12.23 8.73 39.47
CA LYS A 10 13.27 8.55 38.46
C LYS A 10 13.05 7.29 37.65
N LEU A 11 12.66 6.18 38.29
CA LEU A 11 12.29 4.94 37.59
C LEU A 11 11.06 5.12 36.67
N LEU A 12 10.04 5.86 37.11
CA LEU A 12 8.88 6.16 36.26
C LEU A 12 9.23 6.99 35.02
N LEU A 13 10.15 7.94 35.17
CA LEU A 13 10.69 8.72 34.05
C LEU A 13 11.43 7.82 33.04
N LEU A 14 12.33 6.95 33.56
CA LEU A 14 13.02 5.96 32.75
C LEU A 14 12.01 5.04 32.01
N HIS A 15 11.01 4.54 32.72
CA HIS A 15 9.95 3.72 32.14
C HIS A 15 9.16 4.45 31.04
N GLY A 16 8.90 5.76 31.24
CA GLY A 16 8.25 6.60 30.23
C GLY A 16 9.05 6.67 28.92
N LYS A 17 10.38 6.83 29.06
CA LYS A 17 11.31 6.83 27.91
C LYS A 17 11.36 5.46 27.21
N ASP A 18 11.46 4.36 27.94
CA ASP A 18 11.41 3.00 27.41
C ASP A 18 10.10 2.72 26.63
N ARG A 19 8.97 3.16 27.18
CA ARG A 19 7.67 3.04 26.48
C ARG A 19 7.66 3.81 25.17
N ARG A 20 8.13 5.08 25.20
CA ARG A 20 8.19 5.92 24.01
C ARG A 20 9.09 5.29 22.94
N LYS A 21 10.29 4.84 23.33
CA LYS A 21 11.21 4.12 22.43
C LYS A 21 10.53 2.92 21.80
N ARG A 22 9.88 2.08 22.62
CA ARG A 22 9.22 0.87 22.10
C ARG A 22 8.09 1.16 21.12
N THR A 23 7.32 2.24 21.35
CA THR A 23 6.28 2.66 20.43
C THR A 23 6.86 3.07 19.07
N MET A 24 7.98 3.82 19.10
CA MET A 24 8.69 4.23 17.88
C MET A 24 9.32 3.05 17.13
N GLU A 25 9.90 2.08 17.86
CA GLU A 25 10.41 0.85 17.26
C GLU A 25 9.33 0.04 16.55
N LEU A 26 8.13 -0.04 17.14
CA LEU A 26 6.99 -0.71 16.53
C LEU A 26 6.49 0.03 15.27
N GLU A 27 6.43 1.36 15.33
CA GLU A 27 6.10 2.19 14.17
C GLU A 27 7.14 1.98 13.06
N LEU A 28 8.43 2.03 13.39
CA LEU A 28 9.52 1.80 12.47
C LEU A 28 9.47 0.38 11.85
N SER A 29 9.19 -0.63 12.66
CA SER A 29 9.10 -2.02 12.19
C SER A 29 7.91 -2.28 11.26
N ASN A 30 6.83 -1.49 11.36
CA ASN A 30 5.68 -1.59 10.49
C ASN A 30 5.81 -0.74 9.21
N SER A 31 6.69 0.24 9.19
CA SER A 31 6.88 1.16 8.07
C SER A 31 7.19 0.47 6.73
N PRO A 32 8.02 -0.59 6.65
CA PRO A 32 8.25 -1.31 5.40
C PRO A 32 6.98 -1.91 4.79
N ASN A 33 6.05 -2.39 5.62
CA ASN A 33 4.76 -2.93 5.16
C ASN A 33 3.89 -1.84 4.55
N LEU A 34 3.92 -0.64 5.14
CA LEU A 34 3.18 0.52 4.61
C LEU A 34 3.75 0.96 3.26
N ILE A 35 5.08 1.03 3.14
CA ILE A 35 5.75 1.35 1.86
C ILE A 35 5.37 0.33 0.79
N SER A 36 5.48 -0.97 1.10
CA SER A 36 5.11 -2.04 0.17
C SER A 36 3.64 -1.95 -0.26
N SER A 37 2.75 -1.57 0.65
CA SER A 37 1.33 -1.35 0.32
C SER A 37 1.14 -0.20 -0.66
N ILE A 38 1.91 0.90 -0.52
CA ILE A 38 1.86 2.04 -1.44
C ILE A 38 2.42 1.63 -2.80
N ASP A 39 3.56 0.93 -2.85
CA ASP A 39 4.18 0.46 -4.09
C ASP A 39 3.24 -0.47 -4.86
N ASN A 40 2.58 -1.40 -4.18
CA ASN A 40 1.58 -2.28 -4.80
C ASN A 40 0.39 -1.50 -5.39
N LYS A 41 -0.02 -0.38 -4.76
CA LYS A 41 -1.08 0.47 -5.31
C LYS A 41 -0.61 1.19 -6.57
N ILE A 42 0.64 1.69 -6.59
CA ILE A 42 1.23 2.34 -7.77
C ILE A 42 1.31 1.35 -8.92
N ASP A 43 1.86 0.16 -8.68
CA ASP A 43 1.96 -0.92 -9.68
C ASP A 43 0.59 -1.30 -10.28
N LEU A 44 -0.46 -1.33 -9.46
CA LEU A 44 -1.80 -1.63 -9.93
C LEU A 44 -2.33 -0.55 -10.87
N GLU A 45 -2.13 0.73 -10.53
CA GLU A 45 -2.53 1.85 -11.37
C GLU A 45 -1.76 1.87 -12.70
N GLU A 46 -0.45 1.60 -12.67
CA GLU A 46 0.39 1.52 -13.88
C GLU A 46 -0.05 0.37 -14.79
N LYS A 47 -0.32 -0.81 -14.25
CA LYS A 47 -0.84 -1.97 -15.00
C LYS A 47 -2.19 -1.69 -15.63
N THR A 48 -3.03 -0.90 -14.97
CA THR A 48 -4.34 -0.51 -15.52
C THR A 48 -4.17 0.34 -16.78
N ILE A 49 -3.23 1.31 -16.77
CA ILE A 49 -2.91 2.11 -17.96
C ILE A 49 -2.30 1.23 -19.07
N GLU A 50 -1.39 0.35 -18.70
CA GLU A 50 -0.74 -0.55 -19.66
C GLU A 50 -1.75 -1.46 -20.36
N SER A 51 -2.69 -2.04 -19.61
CA SER A 51 -3.77 -2.85 -20.18
C SER A 51 -4.61 -2.05 -21.18
N ALA A 52 -5.02 -0.85 -20.84
CA ALA A 52 -5.79 0.01 -21.73
C ALA A 52 -5.00 0.44 -22.99
N ARG A 53 -3.69 0.67 -22.87
CA ARG A 53 -2.82 0.91 -24.04
C ARG A 53 -2.72 -0.30 -24.95
N ASN A 54 -2.62 -1.50 -24.38
CA ASN A 54 -2.55 -2.74 -25.15
C ASN A 54 -3.86 -2.97 -25.91
N GLU A 55 -5.02 -2.73 -25.29
CA GLU A 55 -6.31 -2.82 -25.96
C GLU A 55 -6.43 -1.83 -27.13
N LEU A 56 -5.98 -0.59 -26.94
CA LEU A 56 -5.92 0.42 -28.00
C LEU A 56 -5.03 -0.06 -29.16
N SER A 57 -3.84 -0.57 -28.88
CA SER A 57 -2.90 -1.08 -29.88
C SER A 57 -3.48 -2.26 -30.67
N LEU A 58 -4.26 -3.13 -30.03
CA LEU A 58 -4.96 -4.23 -30.72
C LEU A 58 -6.03 -3.69 -31.69
N LEU A 59 -6.79 -2.67 -31.28
CA LEU A 59 -7.78 -2.04 -32.16
C LEU A 59 -7.11 -1.34 -33.34
N GLU A 60 -5.99 -0.64 -33.12
CA GLU A 60 -5.21 -0.01 -34.19
C GLU A 60 -4.67 -1.04 -35.20
N THR A 61 -4.14 -2.17 -34.69
CA THR A 61 -3.65 -3.25 -35.53
C THR A 61 -4.80 -3.84 -36.37
N LYS A 62 -5.98 -4.03 -35.78
CA LYS A 62 -7.14 -4.52 -36.48
C LYS A 62 -7.63 -3.53 -37.56
N SER A 63 -7.65 -2.24 -37.23
CA SER A 63 -8.03 -1.19 -38.22
C SER A 63 -7.09 -1.18 -39.42
N ASN A 64 -5.79 -1.25 -39.19
CA ASN A 64 -4.78 -1.30 -40.26
C ASN A 64 -4.90 -2.58 -41.11
N SER A 65 -5.25 -3.73 -40.49
CA SER A 65 -5.48 -4.98 -41.25
C SER A 65 -6.67 -4.85 -42.16
N LEU A 66 -7.80 -4.29 -41.68
CA LEU A 66 -8.99 -4.07 -42.49
C LEU A 66 -8.74 -3.08 -43.65
N GLU A 67 -7.98 -2.02 -43.40
CA GLU A 67 -7.58 -1.06 -44.43
C GLU A 67 -6.79 -1.74 -45.55
N ASN A 68 -5.79 -2.55 -45.23
CA ASN A 68 -5.02 -3.31 -46.22
C ASN A 68 -5.91 -4.30 -47.03
N GLU A 69 -6.89 -4.94 -46.38
CA GLU A 69 -7.80 -5.85 -47.06
C GLU A 69 -8.75 -5.08 -48.02
N ILE A 70 -9.26 -3.92 -47.60
CA ILE A 70 -10.11 -3.05 -48.42
C ILE A 70 -9.34 -2.57 -49.64
N ASP A 71 -8.07 -2.12 -49.44
CA ASP A 71 -7.21 -1.69 -50.55
C ASP A 71 -6.94 -2.82 -51.53
N SER A 72 -6.69 -4.02 -51.06
CA SER A 72 -6.47 -5.20 -51.90
C SER A 72 -7.72 -5.53 -52.76
N LEU A 73 -8.92 -5.44 -52.13
CA LEU A 73 -10.18 -5.64 -52.87
C LEU A 73 -10.44 -4.50 -53.90
N SER A 74 -10.09 -3.26 -53.57
CA SER A 74 -10.16 -2.12 -54.48
C SER A 74 -9.31 -2.34 -55.73
N ASP A 75 -8.05 -2.80 -55.54
CA ASP A 75 -7.15 -3.17 -56.62
C ASP A 75 -7.71 -4.31 -57.48
N GLN A 76 -8.29 -5.35 -56.82
CA GLN A 76 -8.90 -6.45 -57.52
C GLN A 76 -10.09 -5.99 -58.38
N ILE A 77 -10.98 -5.17 -57.85
CA ILE A 77 -12.09 -4.56 -58.56
C ILE A 77 -11.60 -3.78 -59.79
N SER A 78 -10.54 -2.99 -59.61
CA SER A 78 -9.96 -2.22 -60.73
C SER A 78 -9.42 -3.12 -61.82
N ARG A 79 -8.74 -4.22 -61.49
CA ARG A 79 -8.26 -5.22 -62.46
C ARG A 79 -9.40 -5.94 -63.17
N LEU A 80 -10.48 -6.32 -62.45
CA LEU A 80 -11.64 -6.97 -63.02
C LEU A 80 -12.40 -6.02 -63.98
N LYS A 81 -12.55 -4.72 -63.62
CA LYS A 81 -13.14 -3.70 -64.50
C LYS A 81 -12.34 -3.52 -65.78
N ASN A 82 -10.99 -3.46 -65.71
CA ASN A 82 -10.13 -3.37 -66.87
C ASN A 82 -10.30 -4.59 -67.80
N LYS A 83 -10.30 -5.81 -67.23
CA LYS A 83 -10.56 -7.05 -67.97
C LYS A 83 -11.95 -7.01 -68.63
N GLN A 84 -12.98 -6.51 -67.97
CA GLN A 84 -14.35 -6.42 -68.48
C GLN A 84 -14.43 -5.54 -69.75
N LEU A 85 -13.58 -4.50 -69.83
CA LEU A 85 -13.51 -3.64 -71.04
C LEU A 85 -12.88 -4.35 -72.28
N GLU A 86 -12.07 -5.37 -72.05
CA GLU A 86 -11.37 -6.11 -73.14
C GLU A 86 -12.17 -7.29 -73.69
N VAL A 87 -13.19 -7.74 -72.98
CA VAL A 87 -13.98 -8.95 -73.33
C VAL A 87 -14.98 -8.66 -74.44
N LYS A 88 -15.08 -9.58 -75.40
CA LYS A 88 -15.98 -9.47 -76.55
C LYS A 88 -17.25 -10.38 -76.50
N LYS A 89 -17.21 -11.37 -75.58
CA LYS A 89 -18.31 -12.30 -75.41
C LYS A 89 -19.24 -11.88 -74.25
N ASN A 90 -20.57 -11.93 -74.53
CA ASN A 90 -21.54 -11.46 -73.52
C ASN A 90 -21.56 -12.32 -72.25
N GLU A 91 -21.31 -13.63 -72.35
CA GLU A 91 -21.26 -14.55 -71.22
C GLU A 91 -20.10 -14.24 -70.28
N GLU A 92 -18.91 -13.98 -70.88
CA GLU A 92 -17.70 -13.57 -70.10
C GLU A 92 -17.91 -12.21 -69.46
N TYR A 93 -18.53 -11.25 -70.12
CA TYR A 93 -18.91 -9.95 -69.58
C TYR A 93 -19.85 -10.07 -68.38
N GLN A 94 -20.89 -10.92 -68.46
CA GLN A 94 -21.81 -11.14 -67.33
C GLN A 94 -21.13 -11.83 -66.14
N ALA A 95 -20.22 -12.79 -66.41
CA ALA A 95 -19.47 -13.47 -65.36
C ALA A 95 -18.59 -12.47 -64.59
N LEU A 96 -17.85 -11.61 -65.29
CA LEU A 96 -17.02 -10.53 -64.67
C LEU A 96 -17.89 -9.51 -63.95
N SER A 97 -19.06 -9.15 -64.47
CA SER A 97 -20.00 -8.24 -63.77
C SER A 97 -20.48 -8.82 -62.42
N ASN A 98 -20.79 -10.11 -62.38
CA ASN A 98 -21.15 -10.80 -61.14
C ASN A 98 -20.01 -10.85 -60.13
N GLU A 99 -18.77 -11.13 -60.60
CA GLU A 99 -17.58 -11.16 -59.77
C GLU A 99 -17.25 -9.76 -59.18
N ILE A 100 -17.33 -8.71 -60.01
CA ILE A 100 -17.18 -7.31 -59.53
C ILE A 100 -18.23 -6.98 -58.48
N SER A 101 -19.50 -7.32 -58.71
CA SER A 101 -20.58 -7.06 -57.75
C SER A 101 -20.38 -7.83 -56.44
N CYS A 102 -19.88 -9.07 -56.48
CA CYS A 102 -19.57 -9.87 -55.31
C CYS A 102 -18.43 -9.24 -54.51
N THR A 103 -17.31 -8.88 -55.18
CA THR A 103 -16.15 -8.25 -54.57
C THR A 103 -16.47 -6.87 -53.97
N GLN A 104 -17.31 -6.09 -54.64
CA GLN A 104 -17.80 -4.82 -54.10
C GLN A 104 -18.65 -4.99 -52.83
N LYS A 105 -19.50 -6.01 -52.77
CA LYS A 105 -20.25 -6.33 -51.54
C LYS A 105 -19.32 -6.71 -50.37
N GLN A 106 -18.29 -7.51 -50.68
CA GLN A 106 -17.28 -7.86 -49.67
C GLN A 106 -16.54 -6.61 -49.17
N GLN A 107 -16.09 -5.73 -50.09
CA GLN A 107 -15.45 -4.48 -49.72
C GLN A 107 -16.33 -3.62 -48.84
N SER A 108 -17.62 -3.41 -49.21
CA SER A 108 -18.57 -2.62 -48.41
C SER A 108 -18.77 -3.19 -47.01
N SER A 109 -18.80 -4.54 -46.88
CA SER A 109 -18.89 -5.19 -45.55
C SER A 109 -17.68 -4.94 -44.68
N LEU A 110 -16.46 -4.94 -45.26
CA LEU A 110 -15.22 -4.61 -44.52
C LEU A 110 -15.12 -3.13 -44.19
N GLU A 111 -15.60 -2.25 -45.08
CA GLU A 111 -15.68 -0.80 -44.80
C GLU A 111 -16.62 -0.52 -43.62
N ASP A 112 -17.78 -1.20 -43.52
CA ASP A 112 -18.69 -1.10 -42.39
C ASP A 112 -18.03 -1.61 -41.07
N GLU A 113 -17.28 -2.71 -41.15
CA GLU A 113 -16.53 -3.23 -39.99
C GLU A 113 -15.44 -2.25 -39.58
N GLN A 114 -14.66 -1.70 -40.52
CA GLN A 114 -13.63 -0.72 -40.27
C GLN A 114 -14.20 0.54 -39.58
N LEU A 115 -15.34 1.03 -40.05
CA LEU A 115 -16.02 2.18 -39.44
C LEU A 115 -16.36 1.91 -37.95
N GLN A 116 -16.89 0.71 -37.67
CA GLN A 116 -17.16 0.33 -36.27
C GLN A 116 -15.90 0.28 -35.41
N ILE A 117 -14.78 -0.20 -35.95
CA ILE A 117 -13.51 -0.22 -35.25
C ILE A 117 -12.96 1.20 -35.03
N LEU A 118 -13.08 2.09 -36.01
CA LEU A 118 -12.66 3.50 -35.89
C LEU A 118 -13.43 4.23 -34.80
N ILE A 119 -14.75 4.02 -34.69
CA ILE A 119 -15.56 4.60 -33.60
C ILE A 119 -15.06 4.10 -32.24
N LYS A 120 -14.81 2.79 -32.11
CA LYS A 120 -14.28 2.21 -30.87
C LYS A 120 -12.88 2.75 -30.54
N LEU A 121 -12.06 3.00 -31.55
CA LEU A 121 -10.73 3.58 -31.40
C LEU A 121 -10.79 5.01 -30.82
N ASP A 122 -11.68 5.83 -31.34
CA ASP A 122 -11.82 7.21 -30.87
C ASP A 122 -12.34 7.24 -29.42
N ASP A 123 -13.35 6.43 -29.09
CA ASP A 123 -13.85 6.28 -27.73
C ASP A 123 -12.76 5.76 -26.76
N ALA A 124 -11.99 4.77 -27.20
CA ALA A 124 -10.90 4.21 -26.40
C ALA A 124 -9.77 5.23 -26.18
N ARG A 125 -9.42 6.03 -27.20
CA ARG A 125 -8.40 7.10 -27.06
C ARG A 125 -8.82 8.17 -26.08
N GLU A 126 -10.08 8.61 -26.15
CA GLU A 126 -10.60 9.63 -25.22
C GLU A 126 -10.65 9.10 -23.80
N THR A 127 -11.16 7.88 -23.62
CA THR A 127 -11.20 7.21 -22.32
C THR A 127 -9.80 7.02 -21.72
N LEU A 128 -8.84 6.56 -22.54
CA LEU A 128 -7.46 6.38 -22.10
C LEU A 128 -6.84 7.71 -21.66
N LYS A 129 -7.05 8.79 -22.40
CA LYS A 129 -6.54 10.11 -22.05
C LYS A 129 -7.07 10.60 -20.70
N ILE A 130 -8.38 10.48 -20.48
CA ILE A 130 -9.02 10.86 -19.20
C ILE A 130 -8.51 9.97 -18.06
N ALA A 131 -8.34 8.67 -18.29
CA ALA A 131 -7.82 7.74 -17.32
C ALA A 131 -6.37 8.04 -16.95
N GLN A 132 -5.51 8.32 -17.94
CA GLN A 132 -4.11 8.69 -17.72
C GLN A 132 -3.97 9.94 -16.85
N ASP A 133 -4.76 10.99 -17.10
CA ASP A 133 -4.72 12.22 -16.31
C ASP A 133 -5.16 11.99 -14.86
N LYS A 134 -6.14 11.12 -14.63
CA LYS A 134 -6.59 10.78 -13.27
C LYS A 134 -5.57 9.90 -12.54
N ILE A 135 -5.04 8.90 -13.23
CA ILE A 135 -4.09 7.94 -12.65
C ILE A 135 -2.74 8.63 -12.36
N SER A 136 -2.25 9.50 -13.25
CA SER A 136 -1.01 10.24 -13.00
C SER A 136 -1.09 11.10 -11.73
N LYS A 137 -2.21 11.81 -11.52
CA LYS A 137 -2.44 12.56 -10.27
C LYS A 137 -2.50 11.66 -9.04
N LYS A 138 -3.10 10.48 -9.18
CA LYS A 138 -3.18 9.51 -8.08
C LYS A 138 -1.81 8.93 -7.74
N ILE A 139 -1.00 8.61 -8.75
CA ILE A 139 0.38 8.15 -8.56
C ILE A 139 1.22 9.25 -7.88
N GLU A 140 1.09 10.50 -8.31
CA GLU A 140 1.78 11.63 -7.68
C GLU A 140 1.43 11.74 -6.18
N LEU A 141 0.14 11.62 -5.83
CA LEU A 141 -0.29 11.62 -4.42
C LEU A 141 0.32 10.46 -3.63
N LEU A 142 0.34 9.24 -4.20
CA LEU A 142 0.92 8.06 -3.58
C LEU A 142 2.45 8.21 -3.42
N GLN A 143 3.14 8.79 -4.40
CA GLN A 143 4.58 9.08 -4.31
C GLN A 143 4.89 10.11 -3.21
N ASN A 144 4.06 11.14 -3.07
CA ASN A 144 4.18 12.12 -1.99
C ASN A 144 3.94 11.48 -0.61
N GLU A 145 2.93 10.60 -0.48
CA GLU A 145 2.69 9.82 0.74
C GLU A 145 3.89 8.94 1.08
N LYS A 146 4.47 8.27 0.10
CA LYS A 146 5.68 7.46 0.27
C LYS A 146 6.87 8.30 0.74
N SER A 147 7.07 9.48 0.15
CA SER A 147 8.14 10.40 0.55
C SER A 147 8.00 10.84 2.00
N GLN A 148 6.80 11.26 2.42
CA GLN A 148 6.52 11.63 3.81
C GLN A 148 6.78 10.47 4.78
N LEU A 149 6.45 9.24 4.38
CA LEU A 149 6.71 8.05 5.19
C LEU A 149 8.20 7.77 5.32
N LEU A 150 8.99 7.98 4.26
CA LEU A 150 10.45 7.84 4.30
C LEU A 150 11.10 8.90 5.22
N ASP A 151 10.66 10.15 5.14
CA ASP A 151 11.11 11.21 6.04
C ASP A 151 10.77 10.87 7.50
N ARG A 152 9.56 10.35 7.74
CA ARG A 152 9.14 9.90 9.08
C ARG A 152 10.00 8.75 9.61
N ILE A 153 10.41 7.81 8.75
CA ILE A 153 11.32 6.72 9.11
C ILE A 153 12.67 7.27 9.58
N ASP A 154 13.21 8.26 8.90
CA ASP A 154 14.50 8.85 9.28
C ASP A 154 14.39 9.69 10.55
N ASP A 155 13.29 10.39 10.76
CA ASP A 155 12.99 11.06 12.02
C ASP A 155 12.90 10.06 13.17
N LEU A 156 12.17 8.95 13.00
CA LEU A 156 12.06 7.90 14.01
C LEU A 156 13.41 7.30 14.40
N LYS A 157 14.29 7.01 13.42
CA LYS A 157 15.64 6.51 13.69
C LYS A 157 16.45 7.51 14.54
N ASN A 158 16.37 8.80 14.18
CA ASN A 158 17.06 9.86 14.89
C ASN A 158 16.52 10.04 16.32
N GLU A 159 15.18 10.00 16.49
CA GLU A 159 14.55 10.11 17.81
C GLU A 159 14.86 8.89 18.69
N ILE A 160 14.85 7.67 18.14
CA ILE A 160 15.24 6.45 18.85
C ILE A 160 16.68 6.56 19.34
N SER A 161 17.61 7.01 18.49
CA SER A 161 19.01 7.17 18.84
C SER A 161 19.21 8.20 19.97
N LYS A 162 18.45 9.30 19.96
CA LYS A 162 18.48 10.30 21.06
C LYS A 162 17.91 9.71 22.35
N LEU A 163 16.78 8.99 22.26
CA LEU A 163 16.18 8.33 23.41
C LEU A 163 17.10 7.27 24.02
N ASP A 164 17.90 6.56 23.23
CA ASP A 164 18.87 5.60 23.73
C ASP A 164 19.91 6.26 24.64
N LEU A 165 20.45 7.41 24.20
CA LEU A 165 21.39 8.18 25.04
C LEU A 165 20.73 8.69 26.33
N GLU A 166 19.50 9.21 26.22
CA GLU A 166 18.74 9.67 27.37
C GLU A 166 18.37 8.56 28.36
N ILE A 167 18.09 7.33 27.85
CA ILE A 167 17.86 6.16 28.69
C ILE A 167 19.13 5.77 29.44
N ILE A 168 20.29 5.73 28.76
CA ILE A 168 21.58 5.44 29.35
C ILE A 168 21.90 6.44 30.48
N ASP A 169 21.64 7.71 30.25
CA ASP A 169 21.87 8.73 31.31
C ASP A 169 20.87 8.57 32.45
N SER A 170 19.61 8.32 32.17
CA SER A 170 18.59 8.12 33.21
C SER A 170 18.82 6.84 34.02
N THR A 171 19.47 5.83 33.47
CA THR A 171 19.83 4.61 34.24
C THR A 171 20.89 4.89 35.31
N LYS A 172 21.78 5.88 35.10
CA LYS A 172 22.81 6.27 36.08
C LYS A 172 22.20 6.94 37.31
N ASP A 173 21.06 7.59 37.17
CA ASP A 173 20.38 8.35 38.21
C ASP A 173 19.49 7.49 39.12
N VAL A 174 19.19 6.25 38.73
CA VAL A 174 18.31 5.30 39.45
C VAL A 174 19.16 4.41 40.36
N ASP A 175 18.67 4.13 41.57
CA ASP A 175 19.32 3.19 42.50
C ASP A 175 19.48 1.81 41.87
N ASN A 176 20.66 1.18 42.06
CA ASN A 176 21.03 -0.09 41.45
C ASN A 176 20.07 -1.24 41.80
N SER A 177 19.53 -1.26 43.00
CA SER A 177 18.60 -2.33 43.42
C SER A 177 17.24 -2.22 42.71
N ILE A 178 16.77 -0.99 42.55
CA ILE A 178 15.55 -0.66 41.86
C ILE A 178 15.69 -0.94 40.35
N LEU A 179 16.82 -0.54 39.77
CA LEU A 179 17.16 -0.77 38.38
C LEU A 179 17.25 -2.28 38.07
N ALA A 180 17.89 -3.08 38.94
CA ALA A 180 17.99 -4.53 38.77
C ALA A 180 16.61 -5.18 38.75
N SER A 181 15.69 -4.76 39.61
CA SER A 181 14.31 -5.26 39.65
C SER A 181 13.55 -4.85 38.37
N TYR A 182 13.76 -3.67 37.85
CA TYR A 182 13.17 -3.19 36.60
C TYR A 182 13.69 -3.95 35.40
N GLU A 183 14.98 -4.17 35.26
CA GLU A 183 15.59 -4.94 34.19
C GLU A 183 15.16 -6.42 34.22
N GLN A 184 14.98 -6.99 35.40
CA GLN A 184 14.40 -8.32 35.55
C GLN A 184 12.96 -8.35 35.04
N THR A 185 12.16 -7.33 35.36
CA THR A 185 10.79 -7.22 34.84
C THR A 185 10.76 -7.11 33.33
N LYS A 186 11.69 -6.36 32.70
CA LYS A 186 11.81 -6.26 31.23
C LYS A 186 12.11 -7.62 30.58
N LYS A 187 12.82 -8.51 31.26
CA LYS A 187 13.08 -9.88 30.74
C LYS A 187 11.85 -10.80 30.83
N ILE A 188 11.02 -10.63 31.85
CA ILE A 188 9.82 -11.45 32.08
C ILE A 188 8.66 -10.96 31.21
N VAL A 189 8.49 -9.66 31.12
CA VAL A 189 7.37 -9.03 30.42
C VAL A 189 7.81 -8.63 28.99
N SER A 190 7.28 -9.32 28.00
CA SER A 190 7.65 -9.12 26.59
C SER A 190 7.25 -7.77 26.01
N ARG A 191 6.26 -7.09 26.59
CA ARG A 191 5.70 -5.83 26.08
C ARG A 191 5.45 -4.81 27.19
N PRO A 192 5.83 -3.54 27.03
CA PRO A 192 5.47 -2.48 27.98
C PRO A 192 3.94 -2.34 28.08
N PRO A 193 3.44 -1.75 29.16
CA PRO A 193 4.18 -1.13 30.25
C PRO A 193 4.82 -2.13 31.19
N TYR A 194 6.04 -1.90 31.65
CA TYR A 194 6.72 -2.76 32.63
C TYR A 194 6.35 -2.37 34.08
N ILE A 195 5.88 -1.14 34.26
CA ILE A 195 5.34 -0.60 35.49
C ILE A 195 3.89 -0.21 35.23
N ALA A 196 2.99 -0.63 36.11
CA ALA A 196 1.55 -0.40 35.95
C ALA A 196 0.90 0.00 37.30
N PRO A 197 0.05 1.02 37.33
CA PRO A 197 -0.69 1.33 38.55
C PRO A 197 -1.72 0.25 38.89
N LEU A 198 -2.00 0.14 40.19
CA LEU A 198 -3.11 -0.65 40.69
C LEU A 198 -4.37 0.22 40.72
N ASN A 199 -5.44 -0.26 40.13
CA ASN A 199 -6.75 0.33 40.22
C ASN A 199 -7.75 -0.70 40.76
N GLU A 200 -8.42 -0.41 41.88
CA GLU A 200 -9.40 -1.31 42.51
C GLU A 200 -8.91 -2.76 42.65
N GLN A 201 -7.67 -2.95 43.13
CA GLN A 201 -7.00 -4.25 43.25
C GLN A 201 -6.73 -4.96 41.90
N LYS A 202 -6.80 -4.25 40.79
CA LYS A 202 -6.45 -4.78 39.46
C LYS A 202 -5.16 -4.13 38.95
N CYS A 203 -4.30 -4.96 38.37
CA CYS A 203 -3.14 -4.47 37.64
C CYS A 203 -3.61 -3.89 36.28
N THR A 204 -3.39 -2.59 36.04
CA THR A 204 -3.78 -1.96 34.76
C THR A 204 -2.98 -2.46 33.56
N GLY A 205 -1.87 -3.17 33.80
CA GLY A 205 -1.07 -3.76 32.74
C GLY A 205 -1.61 -5.07 32.16
N CYS A 206 -2.28 -5.91 32.97
CA CYS A 206 -2.91 -7.15 32.53
C CYS A 206 -4.42 -7.21 32.76
N ASN A 207 -4.99 -6.21 33.46
CA ASN A 207 -6.40 -6.09 33.81
C ASN A 207 -6.93 -7.21 34.74
N LEU A 208 -6.02 -8.02 35.37
CA LEU A 208 -6.38 -9.07 36.30
C LEU A 208 -6.28 -8.57 37.75
N ARG A 209 -7.09 -9.17 38.62
CA ARG A 209 -7.06 -8.91 40.06
C ARG A 209 -5.78 -9.49 40.64
N VAL A 210 -5.07 -8.72 41.46
CA VAL A 210 -3.89 -9.15 42.19
C VAL A 210 -4.27 -9.70 43.56
N SER A 211 -3.40 -10.51 44.16
CA SER A 211 -3.60 -11.07 45.52
C SER A 211 -3.60 -9.96 46.58
N ASN A 212 -4.23 -10.25 47.71
CA ASN A 212 -4.26 -9.32 48.84
C ASN A 212 -2.85 -9.01 49.38
N ASP A 213 -1.93 -9.96 49.26
CA ASP A 213 -0.54 -9.79 49.70
C ASP A 213 0.17 -8.72 48.84
N VAL A 214 -0.05 -8.78 47.52
CA VAL A 214 0.46 -7.74 46.60
C VAL A 214 -0.15 -6.37 46.91
N VAL A 215 -1.46 -6.32 47.15
CA VAL A 215 -2.14 -5.08 47.54
C VAL A 215 -1.58 -4.52 48.86
N SER A 216 -1.39 -5.38 49.86
CA SER A 216 -0.83 -5.00 51.17
C SER A 216 0.58 -4.49 51.04
N SER A 217 1.44 -5.20 50.31
CA SER A 217 2.85 -4.79 50.06
C SER A 217 2.93 -3.45 49.33
N VAL A 218 2.07 -3.15 48.40
CA VAL A 218 2.05 -1.88 47.66
C VAL A 218 1.51 -0.74 48.52
N LEU A 219 0.41 -0.95 49.25
CA LEU A 219 -0.26 0.11 50.01
C LEU A 219 0.37 0.41 51.37
N VAL A 220 0.80 -0.64 52.06
CA VAL A 220 1.27 -0.55 53.45
C VAL A 220 2.79 -0.54 53.51
N GLU A 221 3.44 -1.51 52.91
CA GLU A 221 4.92 -1.67 53.01
C GLU A 221 5.71 -0.76 52.09
N GLN A 222 5.03 -0.19 51.07
CA GLN A 222 5.65 0.73 50.08
C GLN A 222 6.88 0.15 49.39
N LYS A 223 6.92 -1.19 49.23
CA LYS A 223 7.98 -1.89 48.52
C LYS A 223 7.71 -2.01 47.05
N LEU A 224 8.74 -2.12 46.24
CA LEU A 224 8.68 -2.51 44.86
C LEU A 224 8.13 -3.95 44.78
N THR A 225 6.89 -4.10 44.31
CA THR A 225 6.18 -5.38 44.27
C THR A 225 5.79 -5.67 42.83
N GLN A 226 5.85 -6.94 42.46
CA GLN A 226 5.42 -7.40 41.13
C GLN A 226 4.01 -7.95 41.18
N CYS A 227 3.28 -7.78 40.08
CA CYS A 227 2.00 -8.43 39.88
C CYS A 227 2.19 -9.95 39.81
N ASP A 228 1.47 -10.70 40.63
CA ASP A 228 1.48 -12.17 40.68
C ASP A 228 0.95 -12.83 39.39
N GLN A 229 0.22 -12.09 38.57
CA GLN A 229 -0.36 -12.60 37.32
C GLN A 229 0.54 -12.36 36.09
N CYS A 230 1.25 -11.24 36.03
CA CYS A 230 1.96 -10.85 34.81
C CYS A 230 3.41 -10.39 35.01
N GLY A 231 3.89 -10.36 36.28
CA GLY A 231 5.27 -9.98 36.60
C GLY A 231 5.60 -8.47 36.46
N ARG A 232 4.65 -7.61 36.10
CA ARG A 232 4.87 -6.15 36.03
C ARG A 232 5.04 -5.56 37.43
N ILE A 233 5.89 -4.56 37.55
CA ILE A 233 5.97 -3.76 38.76
C ILE A 233 4.67 -3.00 38.96
N VAL A 234 4.08 -3.11 40.15
CA VAL A 234 2.80 -2.44 40.45
C VAL A 234 2.99 -1.41 41.55
N TYR A 235 2.24 -0.30 41.44
CA TYR A 235 2.27 0.80 42.42
C TYR A 235 0.86 1.39 42.55
N CYS A 236 0.64 2.21 43.59
CA CYS A 236 -0.59 2.93 43.79
C CYS A 236 -0.42 4.41 43.45
N GLU A 237 -1.26 4.92 42.56
CA GLU A 237 -1.40 6.36 42.30
C GLU A 237 -2.38 6.94 43.34
N ARG A 238 -1.88 7.88 44.16
CA ARG A 238 -2.72 8.75 45.00
C ARG A 238 -2.26 10.17 44.91
#